data_e89394e6563194e90344948daecc06b4
#
_entry.id   e89394e6563194e90344948daecc06b4
#
_cell.length_a   1.000
_cell.length_b   1.000
_cell.length_c   1.000
_cell.angle_alpha   90.00
_cell.angle_beta   90.00
_cell.angle_gamma   90.00
#
_symmetry.space_group_name_H-M   'P 1'
#
loop_
_entity.id
_entity.type
_entity.pdbx_description
1 polymer ?
#
loop_
_entity_poly.entity_id
_entity_poly.type
_entity_poly.pdbx_seq_one_letter_code
_entity_poly.pdbx_strand_id
1 'polypeptide(L)'
;MGAVTRRAVERYIEALNRHDPDEIAACVTPDFFNEHTSAAGVSTRGRDAYRERLSTFLAEFAGLTYEVEDVIVERDRAAVPYRMTFIYNGAPVRIRGIFRFRVAGDLIAHRVDYWDGADFQRQIAR
;
A
#
# COMPACT_ATOMS: atom_id res chain seq x y z
N MET A 1 -12.47 -6.14 18.36
CA MET A 1 -12.58 -5.90 16.91
C MET A 1 -11.55 -4.89 16.43
N GLY A 2 -11.55 -3.66 16.98
CA GLY A 2 -10.61 -2.63 16.55
C GLY A 2 -9.13 -2.99 16.73
N ALA A 3 -8.78 -3.72 17.80
CA ALA A 3 -7.40 -4.10 18.07
C ALA A 3 -6.86 -5.08 17.04
N VAL A 4 -7.67 -6.00 16.55
CA VAL A 4 -7.27 -6.96 15.50
C VAL A 4 -7.05 -6.22 14.19
N THR A 5 -7.98 -5.31 13.84
CA THR A 5 -7.85 -4.50 12.63
C THR A 5 -6.59 -3.65 12.65
N ARG A 6 -6.32 -2.98 13.76
CA ARG A 6 -5.11 -2.15 13.91
C ARG A 6 -3.84 -2.98 13.72
N ARG A 7 -3.76 -4.14 14.36
CA ARG A 7 -2.58 -5.01 14.24
C ARG A 7 -2.37 -5.51 12.82
N ALA A 8 -3.46 -5.90 12.13
CA ALA A 8 -3.38 -6.36 10.75
C ALA A 8 -2.84 -5.26 9.83
N VAL A 9 -3.34 -4.04 10.00
CA VAL A 9 -2.91 -2.88 9.22
C VAL A 9 -1.45 -2.54 9.50
N GLU A 10 -1.07 -2.46 10.75
CA GLU A 10 0.31 -2.14 11.14
C GLU A 10 1.29 -3.19 10.63
N ARG A 11 0.93 -4.48 10.76
CA ARG A 11 1.75 -5.58 10.24
C ARG A 11 1.95 -5.49 8.73
N TYR A 12 0.89 -5.17 8.00
CA TYR A 12 0.95 -5.03 6.54
C TYR A 12 1.88 -3.88 6.12
N ILE A 13 1.74 -2.72 6.76
CA ILE A 13 2.57 -1.54 6.43
C ILE A 13 4.03 -1.79 6.80
N GLU A 14 4.30 -2.44 7.93
CA GLU A 14 5.66 -2.84 8.28
C GLU A 14 6.26 -3.79 7.26
N ALA A 15 5.46 -4.75 6.76
CA ALA A 15 5.89 -5.67 5.73
C ALA A 15 6.24 -4.92 4.42
N LEU A 16 5.40 -3.95 4.03
CA LEU A 16 5.69 -3.10 2.87
C LEU A 16 7.04 -2.41 3.02
N ASN A 17 7.32 -1.87 4.21
CA ASN A 17 8.58 -1.15 4.47
C ASN A 17 9.80 -2.08 4.51
N ARG A 18 9.60 -3.37 4.74
CA ARG A 18 10.70 -4.36 4.69
C ARG A 18 10.98 -4.90 3.29
N HIS A 19 10.12 -4.60 2.32
CA HIS A 19 10.30 -4.94 0.91
C HIS A 19 10.39 -6.45 0.61
N ASP A 20 9.77 -7.29 1.41
CA ASP A 20 9.74 -8.74 1.19
C ASP A 20 8.39 -9.14 0.59
N PRO A 21 8.34 -9.50 -0.72
CA PRO A 21 7.07 -9.83 -1.38
C PRO A 21 6.31 -10.98 -0.72
N ASP A 22 6.99 -12.00 -0.21
CA ASP A 22 6.34 -13.13 0.45
C ASP A 22 5.69 -12.70 1.76
N GLU A 23 6.38 -11.88 2.54
CA GLU A 23 5.87 -11.35 3.79
C GLU A 23 4.66 -10.43 3.56
N ILE A 24 4.75 -9.57 2.55
CA ILE A 24 3.64 -8.67 2.19
C ILE A 24 2.42 -9.49 1.76
N ALA A 25 2.61 -10.48 0.89
CA ALA A 25 1.52 -11.33 0.41
C ALA A 25 0.88 -12.14 1.54
N ALA A 26 1.65 -12.52 2.56
CA ALA A 26 1.13 -13.25 3.71
C ALA A 26 0.17 -12.41 4.56
N CYS A 27 0.16 -11.09 4.39
CA CYS A 27 -0.71 -10.18 5.13
C CYS A 27 -2.09 -9.98 4.51
N VAL A 28 -2.35 -10.56 3.34
CA VAL A 28 -3.60 -10.32 2.60
C VAL A 28 -4.39 -11.61 2.39
N THR A 29 -5.70 -11.46 2.15
CA THR A 29 -6.57 -12.62 1.89
C THR A 29 -6.31 -13.18 0.49
N PRO A 30 -6.73 -14.46 0.23
CA PRO A 30 -6.58 -15.04 -1.11
C PRO A 30 -7.30 -14.26 -2.21
N ASP A 31 -8.40 -13.59 -1.88
CA ASP A 31 -9.20 -12.78 -2.81
C ASP A 31 -8.94 -11.28 -2.67
N PHE A 32 -7.80 -10.90 -2.14
CA PHE A 32 -7.41 -9.51 -1.88
C PHE A 32 -7.62 -8.63 -3.11
N PHE A 33 -8.26 -7.47 -2.89
CA PHE A 33 -8.39 -6.46 -3.93
C PHE A 33 -7.50 -5.24 -3.58
N ASN A 34 -6.50 -4.99 -4.42
CA ASN A 34 -5.63 -3.83 -4.32
C ASN A 34 -6.11 -2.79 -5.34
N GLU A 35 -6.82 -1.81 -4.86
CA GLU A 35 -7.46 -0.81 -5.69
C GLU A 35 -6.70 0.51 -5.65
N HIS A 36 -6.34 1.05 -6.82
CA HIS A 36 -5.73 2.36 -6.96
C HIS A 36 -6.73 3.31 -7.63
N THR A 37 -7.01 4.42 -6.99
CA THR A 37 -7.99 5.41 -7.49
C THR A 37 -7.38 6.39 -8.49
N SER A 38 -6.05 6.57 -8.45
CA SER A 38 -5.36 7.44 -9.40
C SER A 38 -5.44 6.87 -10.81
N ALA A 39 -5.59 7.73 -11.81
CA ALA A 39 -5.55 7.34 -13.21
C ALA A 39 -4.21 6.71 -13.61
N ALA A 40 -3.13 7.03 -12.88
CA ALA A 40 -1.80 6.46 -13.10
C ALA A 40 -1.61 5.12 -12.40
N GLY A 41 -2.55 4.71 -11.56
CA GLY A 41 -2.44 3.47 -10.79
C GLY A 41 -3.01 2.27 -11.54
N VAL A 42 -2.58 1.08 -11.11
CA VAL A 42 -3.06 -0.19 -11.65
C VAL A 42 -3.60 -1.03 -10.50
N SER A 43 -4.87 -1.41 -10.59
CA SER A 43 -5.52 -2.26 -9.60
C SER A 43 -5.28 -3.74 -9.93
N THR A 44 -5.17 -4.57 -8.87
CA THR A 44 -5.03 -6.02 -9.02
C THR A 44 -6.01 -6.73 -8.09
N ARG A 45 -6.46 -7.89 -8.50
CA ARG A 45 -7.35 -8.73 -7.70
C ARG A 45 -6.73 -10.11 -7.53
N GLY A 46 -6.76 -10.59 -6.28
CA GLY A 46 -6.20 -11.88 -5.89
C GLY A 46 -4.78 -11.76 -5.35
N ARG A 47 -4.49 -12.60 -4.34
CA ARG A 47 -3.18 -12.62 -3.67
C ARG A 47 -2.06 -12.96 -4.64
N ASP A 48 -2.27 -13.94 -5.51
CA ASP A 48 -1.21 -14.42 -6.40
C ASP A 48 -0.83 -13.36 -7.42
N ALA A 49 -1.81 -12.70 -8.02
CA ALA A 49 -1.57 -11.59 -8.95
C ALA A 49 -0.86 -10.43 -8.24
N TYR A 50 -1.26 -10.13 -7.02
CA TYR A 50 -0.63 -9.08 -6.22
C TYR A 50 0.82 -9.44 -5.92
N ARG A 51 1.07 -10.66 -5.44
CA ARG A 51 2.42 -11.14 -5.13
C ARG A 51 3.34 -11.02 -6.35
N GLU A 52 2.84 -11.40 -7.50
CA GLU A 52 3.61 -11.36 -8.75
C GLU A 52 4.03 -9.93 -9.11
N ARG A 53 3.13 -8.97 -8.92
CA ARG A 53 3.42 -7.57 -9.23
C ARG A 53 4.34 -6.90 -8.21
N LEU A 54 4.38 -7.39 -6.98
CA LEU A 54 5.18 -6.78 -5.91
C LEU A 54 6.66 -6.70 -6.26
N SER A 55 7.22 -7.73 -6.86
CA SER A 55 8.65 -7.74 -7.20
C SER A 55 9.01 -6.61 -8.17
N THR A 56 8.19 -6.43 -9.22
CA THR A 56 8.39 -5.34 -10.18
C THR A 56 8.18 -3.98 -9.53
N PHE A 57 7.13 -3.85 -8.73
CA PHE A 57 6.81 -2.61 -8.04
C PHE A 57 7.95 -2.17 -7.12
N LEU A 58 8.45 -3.09 -6.29
CA LEU A 58 9.52 -2.78 -5.34
C LEU A 58 10.83 -2.45 -6.04
N ALA A 59 11.07 -3.03 -7.21
CA ALA A 59 12.26 -2.70 -8.02
C ALA A 59 12.14 -1.30 -8.64
N GLU A 60 10.96 -0.95 -9.14
CA GLU A 60 10.73 0.36 -9.77
C GLU A 60 10.69 1.50 -8.75
N PHE A 61 10.14 1.25 -7.57
CA PHE A 61 9.98 2.23 -6.49
C PHE A 61 11.07 2.01 -5.46
N ALA A 62 12.31 2.26 -5.86
CA ALA A 62 13.49 1.94 -5.07
C ALA A 62 13.47 2.68 -3.72
N GLY A 63 13.82 1.97 -2.66
CA GLY A 63 13.88 2.54 -1.32
C GLY A 63 12.53 2.97 -0.75
N LEU A 64 11.45 2.41 -1.28
CA LEU A 64 10.08 2.76 -0.87
C LEU A 64 9.92 2.71 0.64
N THR A 65 9.39 3.80 1.20
CA THR A 65 9.08 3.90 2.62
C THR A 65 7.73 4.59 2.79
N TYR A 66 6.86 3.97 3.59
CA TYR A 66 5.62 4.59 4.05
C TYR A 66 5.82 5.08 5.48
N GLU A 67 5.65 6.38 5.69
CA GLU A 67 5.61 6.97 7.02
C GLU A 67 4.15 7.23 7.36
N VAL A 68 3.64 6.54 8.36
CA VAL A 68 2.23 6.63 8.76
C VAL A 68 2.02 7.91 9.56
N GLU A 69 1.04 8.72 9.13
CA GLU A 69 0.68 9.95 9.84
C GLU A 69 -0.34 9.68 10.95
N ASP A 70 -1.25 8.73 10.72
CA ASP A 70 -2.29 8.37 11.68
C ASP A 70 -2.86 7.00 11.32
N VAL A 71 -3.54 6.36 12.27
CA VAL A 71 -4.28 5.12 12.04
C VAL A 71 -5.66 5.29 12.67
N ILE A 72 -6.67 5.37 11.84
CA ILE A 72 -8.06 5.55 12.27
C ILE A 72 -8.80 4.24 12.02
N VAL A 73 -9.32 3.63 13.08
CA VAL A 73 -9.95 2.31 13.00
C VAL A 73 -11.40 2.40 13.43
N GLU A 74 -12.28 1.78 12.64
CA GLU A 74 -13.67 1.55 12.99
C GLU A 74 -14.03 0.12 12.63
N ARG A 75 -14.16 -0.77 13.63
CA ARG A 75 -14.49 -2.19 13.44
C ARG A 75 -13.46 -2.87 12.55
N ASP A 76 -13.87 -3.36 11.38
CA ASP A 76 -13.01 -4.04 10.41
C ASP A 76 -12.43 -3.12 9.34
N ARG A 77 -12.59 -1.80 9.50
CA ARG A 77 -12.11 -0.81 8.54
C ARG A 77 -11.07 0.11 9.16
N ALA A 78 -10.17 0.60 8.35
CA ALA A 78 -9.18 1.56 8.78
C ALA A 78 -8.87 2.56 7.69
N ALA A 79 -8.57 3.79 8.10
CA ALA A 79 -8.04 4.83 7.22
C ALA A 79 -6.65 5.20 7.74
N VAL A 80 -5.65 5.19 6.87
CA VAL A 80 -4.26 5.40 7.23
C VAL A 80 -3.63 6.44 6.31
N PRO A 81 -3.63 7.71 6.70
CA PRO A 81 -2.88 8.73 5.98
C PRO A 81 -1.38 8.44 6.06
N TYR A 82 -0.67 8.65 4.97
CA TYR A 82 0.76 8.35 4.90
C TYR A 82 1.52 9.36 4.08
N ARG A 83 2.84 9.38 4.30
CA ARG A 83 3.81 9.96 3.40
C ARG A 83 4.62 8.82 2.80
N MET A 84 4.75 8.83 1.49
CA MET A 84 5.45 7.81 0.73
C MET A 84 6.65 8.44 0.07
N THR A 85 7.82 7.83 0.25
CA THR A 85 9.05 8.31 -0.40
C THR A 85 9.71 7.15 -1.13
N PHE A 86 10.27 7.44 -2.28
CA PHE A 86 10.99 6.45 -3.09
C PHE A 86 11.82 7.15 -4.15
N ILE A 87 12.64 6.38 -4.86
CA ILE A 87 13.39 6.86 -6.01
C ILE A 87 12.85 6.15 -7.26
N TYR A 88 12.44 6.91 -8.25
CA TYR A 88 11.89 6.40 -9.49
C TYR A 88 12.76 6.87 -10.66
N ASN A 89 13.43 5.92 -11.35
CA ASN A 89 14.36 6.24 -12.45
C ASN A 89 15.35 7.35 -12.06
N GLY A 90 15.89 7.27 -10.84
CA GLY A 90 16.85 8.22 -10.32
C GLY A 90 16.26 9.51 -9.76
N ALA A 91 14.94 9.71 -9.86
CA ALA A 91 14.28 10.90 -9.33
C ALA A 91 13.72 10.65 -7.94
N PRO A 92 14.07 11.44 -6.91
CA PRO A 92 13.44 11.32 -5.60
C PRO A 92 12.01 11.82 -5.65
N VAL A 93 11.09 11.04 -5.09
CA VAL A 93 9.66 11.33 -5.11
C VAL A 93 9.10 11.30 -3.70
N ARG A 94 8.22 12.25 -3.40
CA ARG A 94 7.45 12.32 -2.16
C ARG A 94 5.98 12.48 -2.49
N ILE A 95 5.15 11.60 -1.94
CA ILE A 95 3.70 11.66 -2.17
C ILE A 95 3.01 11.50 -0.83
N ARG A 96 1.95 12.28 -0.62
CA ARG A 96 1.03 12.03 0.48
C ARG A 96 -0.20 11.33 -0.09
N GLY A 97 -0.71 10.38 0.67
CA GLY A 97 -1.90 9.65 0.28
C GLY A 97 -2.61 9.10 1.50
N ILE A 98 -3.62 8.29 1.24
CA ILE A 98 -4.36 7.62 2.31
C ILE A 98 -4.75 6.23 1.83
N PHE A 99 -4.49 5.22 2.68
CA PHE A 99 -5.03 3.89 2.50
C PHE A 99 -6.37 3.79 3.19
N ARG A 100 -7.33 3.14 2.54
CA ARG A 100 -8.56 2.69 3.19
C ARG A 100 -8.58 1.17 3.13
N PHE A 101 -8.65 0.54 4.30
CA PHE A 101 -8.56 -0.92 4.42
C PHE A 101 -9.86 -1.53 4.93
N ARG A 102 -10.14 -2.73 4.46
CA ARG A 102 -11.08 -3.65 5.10
C ARG A 102 -10.31 -4.92 5.48
N VAL A 103 -10.50 -5.35 6.73
CA VAL A 103 -9.81 -6.51 7.30
C VAL A 103 -10.81 -7.64 7.47
N ALA A 104 -10.43 -8.86 7.07
CA ALA A 104 -11.21 -10.07 7.28
C ALA A 104 -10.36 -11.03 8.11
N GLY A 105 -10.85 -11.38 9.30
CA GLY A 105 -10.02 -12.09 10.27
C GLY A 105 -8.86 -11.20 10.69
N ASP A 106 -7.64 -11.64 10.43
CA ASP A 106 -6.42 -10.87 10.71
C ASP A 106 -5.66 -10.51 9.42
N LEU A 107 -6.33 -10.56 8.27
CA LEU A 107 -5.73 -10.29 6.97
C LEU A 107 -6.42 -9.13 6.27
N ILE A 108 -5.66 -8.42 5.44
CA ILE A 108 -6.21 -7.33 4.63
C ILE A 108 -6.98 -7.93 3.45
N ALA A 109 -8.28 -7.63 3.35
CA ALA A 109 -9.12 -8.11 2.26
C ALA A 109 -9.26 -7.11 1.13
N HIS A 110 -9.22 -5.81 1.44
CA HIS A 110 -9.38 -4.74 0.47
C HIS A 110 -8.49 -3.56 0.88
N ARG A 111 -7.72 -3.07 -0.05
CA ARG A 111 -6.91 -1.86 0.10
C ARG A 111 -7.33 -0.90 -1.01
N VAL A 112 -7.78 0.28 -0.64
CA VAL A 112 -8.01 1.37 -1.57
C VAL A 112 -6.93 2.41 -1.33
N ASP A 113 -6.17 2.73 -2.35
CA ASP A 113 -5.07 3.68 -2.26
C ASP A 113 -5.45 4.97 -3.00
N TYR A 114 -5.60 6.04 -2.24
CA TYR A 114 -5.89 7.39 -2.76
C TYR A 114 -4.60 8.19 -2.78
N TRP A 115 -4.09 8.45 -3.98
CA TRP A 115 -2.84 9.20 -4.12
C TRP A 115 -2.90 10.08 -5.37
N ASP A 116 -2.06 11.10 -5.40
CA ASP A 116 -2.06 12.10 -6.45
C ASP A 116 -1.10 11.69 -7.57
N GLY A 117 -1.64 11.07 -8.61
CA GLY A 117 -0.86 10.65 -9.77
C GLY A 117 -0.31 11.82 -10.57
N ALA A 118 -1.00 12.98 -10.56
CA ALA A 118 -0.50 14.18 -11.24
C ALA A 118 0.73 14.72 -10.54
N ASP A 119 0.74 14.70 -9.20
CA ASP A 119 1.92 15.11 -8.44
C ASP A 119 3.10 14.17 -8.71
N PHE A 120 2.86 12.86 -8.75
CA PHE A 120 3.88 11.88 -9.13
C PHE A 120 4.47 12.22 -10.50
N GLN A 121 3.62 12.46 -11.49
CA GLN A 121 4.08 12.78 -12.84
C GLN A 121 4.90 14.06 -12.87
N ARG A 122 4.52 15.09 -12.11
CA ARG A 122 5.31 16.34 -12.04
C ARG A 122 6.69 16.09 -11.46
N GLN A 123 6.80 15.25 -10.44
CA GLN A 123 8.07 15.00 -9.75
C GLN A 123 9.04 14.18 -10.59
N ILE A 124 8.57 13.34 -11.49
CA ILE A 124 9.43 12.54 -12.36
C ILE A 124 9.63 13.15 -13.73
N ALA A 125 8.94 14.23 -14.07
CA ALA A 125 9.08 14.92 -15.34
C ALA A 125 10.48 15.57 -15.45
N ARG A 126 11.05 15.53 -16.64
CA ARG A 126 12.36 16.08 -16.93
C ARG A 126 12.32 17.04 -18.10
#